data_fd08e605eaa9e2122149ceaf6c5e6fdf
#
_entry.id   fd08e605eaa9e2122149ceaf6c5e6fdf
#
_cell.length_a   1.000
_cell.length_b   1.000
_cell.length_c   1.000
_cell.angle_alpha   90.00
_cell.angle_beta   90.00
_cell.angle_gamma   90.00
#
_symmetry.space_group_name_H-M   'P 1'
#
loop_
_entity.id
_entity.type
_entity.pdbx_description
1 polymer ?
#
loop_
_entity_poly.entity_id
_entity_poly.type
_entity_poly.pdbx_seq_one_letter_code
_entity_poly.pdbx_strand_id
1 'polypeptide(L)' 'MNVQTIEENAGLIKNLLQGENRKWEYREIKDATKLRDREFNSAIGWLACEGKIQFESTTIGKEELLYIESNYYIG' A
#
# COMPACT_ATOMS: atom_id res chain seq x y z
N MET A 1 -0.79 19.22 3.79
CA MET A 1 -0.15 17.92 4.00
C MET A 1 1.33 18.06 3.71
N ASN A 2 2.16 17.56 4.55
CA ASN A 2 3.61 17.67 4.36
C ASN A 2 4.24 16.28 4.26
N VAL A 3 5.53 16.24 4.05
CA VAL A 3 6.24 14.97 3.86
C VAL A 3 6.12 14.07 5.07
N GLN A 4 6.18 14.64 6.25
CA GLN A 4 6.06 13.84 7.48
C GLN A 4 4.70 13.16 7.57
N THR A 5 3.65 13.84 7.19
CA THR A 5 2.31 13.26 7.17
C THR A 5 2.23 12.13 6.16
N ILE A 6 2.85 12.33 4.99
CA ILE A 6 2.88 11.31 3.95
C ILE A 6 3.62 10.07 4.48
N GLU A 7 4.73 10.26 5.16
CA GLU A 7 5.50 9.15 5.71
C GLU A 7 4.71 8.40 6.80
N GLU A 8 3.99 9.14 7.64
CA GLU A 8 3.19 8.51 8.68
C GLU A 8 2.07 7.67 8.06
N ASN A 9 1.41 8.21 7.06
CA ASN A 9 0.34 7.49 6.38
C ASN A 9 0.89 6.29 5.63
N ALA A 10 2.07 6.42 5.04
CA ALA A 10 2.72 5.31 4.38
C ALA A 10 3.06 4.22 5.38
N GLY A 11 3.46 4.61 6.59
CA GLY A 11 3.74 3.66 7.66
C GLY A 11 2.51 2.87 8.07
N LEU A 12 1.34 3.53 8.13
CA LEU A 12 0.11 2.84 8.44
C LEU A 12 -0.21 1.77 7.39
N ILE A 13 -0.06 2.11 6.13
CA ILE A 13 -0.33 1.19 5.04
C ILE A 13 0.67 0.04 5.08
N LYS A 14 1.94 0.34 5.27
CA LYS A 14 2.98 -0.67 5.32
C LYS A 14 2.73 -1.65 6.45
N ASN A 15 2.36 -1.14 7.62
CA ASN A 15 2.09 -2.01 8.77
C ASN A 15 0.89 -2.91 8.53
N LEU A 16 -0.14 -2.38 7.87
CA LEU A 16 -1.31 -3.19 7.54
C LEU A 16 -0.93 -4.32 6.61
N LEU A 17 -0.17 -4.03 5.58
CA LEU A 17 0.21 -5.03 4.60
C LEU A 17 1.18 -6.05 5.16
N GLN A 18 2.02 -5.64 6.10
CA GLN A 18 2.94 -6.58 6.74
C GLN A 18 2.23 -7.46 7.76
N GLY A 19 1.21 -6.91 8.40
CA GLY A 19 0.47 -7.67 9.41
C GLY A 19 -0.30 -8.83 8.80
N GLU A 20 -0.81 -8.64 7.60
CA GLU A 20 -1.47 -9.71 6.90
C GLU A 20 -0.89 -9.72 5.50
N ASN A 21 0.15 -10.53 5.30
CA ASN A 21 0.94 -10.51 4.09
C ASN A 21 0.25 -11.25 2.97
N ARG A 22 -0.57 -10.55 2.23
CA ARG A 22 -1.31 -11.08 1.10
C ARG A 22 -1.52 -9.96 0.10
N LYS A 23 -2.16 -10.26 -1.00
CA LYS A 23 -2.51 -9.22 -1.96
C LYS A 23 -3.80 -8.57 -1.50
N TRP A 24 -3.81 -7.26 -1.48
CA TRP A 24 -4.94 -6.50 -1.00
C TRP A 24 -5.51 -5.69 -2.14
N GLU A 25 -6.81 -5.50 -2.14
CA GLU A 25 -7.41 -4.59 -3.10
C GLU A 25 -7.17 -3.16 -2.63
N TYR A 26 -7.00 -2.27 -3.56
CA TYR A 26 -6.79 -0.86 -3.27
C TYR A 26 -7.83 -0.34 -2.29
N ARG A 27 -9.10 -0.64 -2.57
CA ARG A 27 -10.19 -0.16 -1.72
C ARG A 27 -10.14 -0.75 -0.31
N GLU A 28 -9.72 -1.99 -0.21
CA GLU A 28 -9.61 -2.63 1.11
C GLU A 28 -8.64 -1.88 1.99
N ILE A 29 -7.50 -1.51 1.44
CA ILE A 29 -6.46 -0.81 2.20
C ILE A 29 -6.97 0.57 2.59
N LYS A 30 -7.62 1.24 1.67
CA LYS A 30 -8.15 2.56 1.93
C LYS A 30 -9.19 2.52 3.06
N ASP A 31 -10.10 1.55 3.00
CA ASP A 31 -11.12 1.41 4.02
C ASP A 31 -10.52 1.04 5.37
N ALA A 32 -9.54 0.17 5.37
CA ALA A 32 -8.92 -0.27 6.62
C ALA A 32 -8.13 0.85 7.29
N THR A 33 -7.49 1.71 6.52
CA THR A 33 -6.70 2.81 7.10
C THR A 33 -7.54 4.05 7.36
N LYS A 34 -8.73 4.13 6.74
CA LYS A 34 -9.64 5.27 6.88
C LYS A 34 -9.01 6.57 6.43
N LEU A 35 -8.04 6.49 5.56
CA LEU A 35 -7.41 7.69 5.03
C LEU A 35 -8.28 8.28 3.91
N ARG A 36 -8.21 9.58 3.76
CA ARG A 36 -8.90 10.26 2.67
C ARG A 36 -8.16 9.99 1.37
N ASP A 37 -8.85 10.20 0.26
CA ASP A 37 -8.28 9.90 -1.06
C ASP A 37 -6.91 10.53 -1.26
N ARG A 38 -6.79 11.80 -0.93
CA ARG A 38 -5.53 12.50 -1.15
C ARG A 38 -4.42 11.92 -0.29
N GLU A 39 -4.74 11.67 0.97
CA GLU A 39 -3.77 11.13 1.92
C GLU A 39 -3.35 9.74 1.51
N PHE A 40 -4.31 8.93 1.09
CA PHE A 40 -4.05 7.56 0.71
C PHE A 40 -3.20 7.52 -0.56
N ASN A 41 -3.58 8.28 -1.57
CA ASN A 41 -2.85 8.29 -2.84
C ASN A 41 -1.43 8.79 -2.68
N SER A 42 -1.23 9.80 -1.84
CA SER A 42 0.11 10.31 -1.58
C SER A 42 0.98 9.27 -0.90
N ALA A 43 0.41 8.55 0.05
CA ALA A 43 1.14 7.52 0.77
C ALA A 43 1.48 6.33 -0.13
N ILE A 44 0.54 5.94 -0.98
CA ILE A 44 0.78 4.85 -1.94
C ILE A 44 1.89 5.25 -2.91
N GLY A 45 1.85 6.49 -3.41
CA GLY A 45 2.88 6.97 -4.29
C GLY A 45 4.26 6.99 -3.62
N TRP A 46 4.29 7.37 -2.35
CA TRP A 46 5.53 7.37 -1.58
C TRP A 46 6.10 5.96 -1.46
N LEU A 47 5.26 4.99 -1.12
CA LEU A 47 5.70 3.61 -0.97
C LEU A 47 6.14 3.01 -2.31
N ALA A 48 5.44 3.35 -3.37
CA ALA A 48 5.81 2.88 -4.70
C ALA A 48 7.16 3.47 -5.12
N CYS A 49 7.36 4.73 -4.82
CA CYS A 49 8.62 5.39 -5.14
C CYS A 49 9.78 4.77 -4.38
N GLU A 50 9.53 4.33 -3.17
CA GLU A 50 10.57 3.67 -2.38
C GLU A 50 10.71 2.18 -2.71
N GLY A 51 9.90 1.67 -3.60
CA GLY A 51 9.97 0.25 -3.97
C GLY A 51 9.45 -0.68 -2.88
N LYS A 52 8.58 -0.16 -2.00
CA LYS A 52 8.12 -0.96 -0.88
C LYS A 52 6.86 -1.75 -1.18
N ILE A 53 6.13 -1.40 -2.21
CA ILE A 53 4.93 -2.12 -2.58
C ILE A 53 4.92 -2.43 -4.06
N GLN A 54 4.21 -3.44 -4.44
CA GLN A 54 4.05 -3.86 -5.82
C GLN A 54 2.57 -3.78 -6.17
N PHE A 55 2.30 -3.60 -7.45
CA PHE A 55 0.94 -3.50 -7.95
C PHE A 55 0.68 -4.62 -8.93
N GLU A 56 -0.53 -5.13 -8.91
CA GLU A 56 -0.92 -6.14 -9.87
C GLU A 56 -2.34 -5.84 -10.32
N SER A 57 -2.57 -5.75 -11.61
CA SER A 57 -3.90 -5.51 -12.15
C SER A 57 -4.54 -6.84 -12.50
N THR A 58 -5.80 -7.01 -12.15
CA THR A 58 -6.51 -8.22 -12.54
C THR A 58 -7.23 -7.94 -13.84
N THR A 59 -7.25 -8.93 -14.71
CA THR A 59 -7.92 -8.76 -16.00
C THR A 59 -9.42 -8.99 -15.88
N ILE A 60 -9.84 -9.70 -14.88
CA ILE A 60 -11.23 -10.06 -14.76
C ILE A 60 -12.06 -9.00 -14.08
N GLY A 61 -11.66 -8.53 -12.98
CA GLY A 61 -12.43 -7.55 -12.23
C GLY A 61 -12.00 -6.11 -12.43
N LYS A 62 -10.97 -5.87 -13.18
CA LYS A 62 -10.37 -4.57 -13.34
C LYS A 62 -9.99 -3.97 -12.00
N GLU A 63 -9.63 -4.83 -11.07
CA GLU A 63 -9.22 -4.40 -9.77
C GLU A 63 -7.72 -4.31 -9.69
N GLU A 64 -7.24 -3.40 -8.87
CA GLU A 64 -5.83 -3.26 -8.67
C GLU A 64 -5.48 -3.83 -7.32
N LEU A 65 -4.53 -4.72 -7.29
CA LEU A 65 -4.08 -5.35 -6.06
C LEU A 65 -2.71 -4.79 -5.67
N LEU A 66 -2.51 -4.65 -4.39
CA LEU A 66 -1.25 -4.16 -3.86
C LEU A 66 -0.72 -5.16 -2.85
N TYR A 67 0.58 -5.30 -2.79
CA TYR A 67 1.19 -6.22 -1.83
C TYR A 67 2.63 -5.79 -1.55
N ILE A 68 3.14 -6.24 -0.43
CA ILE A 68 4.53 -6.04 -0.13
C ILE A 68 5.29 -7.26 -0.60
N GLU A 69 6.31 -6.99 -1.39
CA GLU A 69 7.14 -8.07 -1.86
C GLU A 69 8.14 -8.34 -0.78
N SER A 70 8.00 -9.40 -0.08
CA SER A 70 8.90 -9.71 0.93
C SER A 70 9.90 -10.57 0.38
N ASN A 71 11.06 -10.14 0.38
CA ASN A 71 12.05 -10.86 -0.08
C ASN A 71 12.79 -11.43 0.86
N TYR A 72 12.40 -12.05 1.60
CA TYR A 72 13.20 -12.52 2.53
C TYR A 72 13.62 -13.76 2.22
N TYR A 73 14.11 -13.93 1.89
CA TYR A 73 14.61 -15.01 1.82
C TYR A 73 15.63 -14.98 2.14
N ILE A 74 15.89 -14.86 2.35
CA ILE A 74 16.53 -15.00 2.59
C ILE A 74 17.10 -15.52 2.69
N GLY A 75 17.34 -15.57 2.59
CA GLY A 75 17.88 -16.00 2.60
C GLY A 75 18.25 -16.35 2.70
#